data_99eeb452f5c95f9b7abe6c279bd47620
#
_entry.id   99eeb452f5c95f9b7abe6c279bd47620
#
_cell.length_a   1.000
_cell.length_b   1.000
_cell.length_c   1.000
_cell.angle_alpha   90.00
_cell.angle_beta   90.00
_cell.angle_gamma   90.00
#
_symmetry.space_group_name_H-M   'P 1'
#
loop_
_entity.id
_entity.type
_entity.pdbx_description
1 polymer ?
#
loop_
_entity_poly.entity_id
_entity_poly.type
_entity_poly.pdbx_seq_one_letter_code
_entity_poly.pdbx_strand_id
1 'polypeptide(L)'
;AHIARRYDKGFGHFSTRQNIQYNWPKLEETPDILAELAQVQMHAIQTSGNCIRNVTADHLAGVAKDEIEDPRIYCEVIRQWSTFHPEFSYLPRKFKIAVTGAANDRAAAQVHDIGLNLLRNERGEIGFRVLVGGGLGRTPIIGQVIREFLPQRDLLSYLEAILRIYNQHGRRDNLYKARIKILVKALGAKKFRDQVEAEWECIRESGLVLDQAEIERVRRFFTPPPYDPNAGRDPSFEQWLKGDNAFATWMRHNVAEHKVEGYRNVFVALKEPSTPPGDITADQMDAVADLADRYSFGQIRATHHQNLLLADVCQADLYSLWHALRTQGLASPVIGTLADMICCPGLDFCSLAN
;
A
#
# COMPACT_ATOMS: atom_id res chain seq x y z
N ALA A 1 14.17 9.27 -9.12
CA ALA A 1 14.60 10.32 -10.05
C ALA A 1 15.71 9.84 -11.00
N HIS A 2 16.84 9.35 -10.48
CA HIS A 2 17.98 8.92 -11.29
C HIS A 2 17.60 7.86 -12.35
N ILE A 3 16.89 6.80 -11.97
CA ILE A 3 16.43 5.76 -12.89
C ILE A 3 15.54 6.35 -13.99
N ALA A 4 14.62 7.25 -13.62
CA ALA A 4 13.74 7.91 -14.59
C ALA A 4 14.52 8.69 -15.65
N ARG A 5 15.58 9.42 -15.24
CA ARG A 5 16.41 10.22 -16.17
C ARG A 5 17.29 9.38 -17.05
N ARG A 6 17.88 8.33 -16.48
CA ARG A 6 18.94 7.56 -17.17
C ARG A 6 18.38 6.46 -18.06
N TYR A 7 17.33 5.77 -17.60
CA TYR A 7 16.83 4.53 -18.20
C TYR A 7 15.38 4.62 -18.71
N ASP A 8 14.69 5.74 -18.44
CA ASP A 8 13.33 5.98 -18.89
C ASP A 8 13.21 7.36 -19.56
N LYS A 9 12.03 7.88 -19.71
CA LYS A 9 11.72 9.15 -20.38
C LYS A 9 11.70 10.37 -19.44
N GLY A 10 12.37 10.30 -18.29
CA GLY A 10 12.46 11.39 -17.33
C GLY A 10 11.26 11.50 -16.38
N PHE A 11 10.38 10.49 -16.33
CA PHE A 11 9.27 10.43 -15.41
C PHE A 11 9.01 9.00 -14.92
N GLY A 12 8.23 8.85 -13.85
CA GLY A 12 7.75 7.56 -13.35
C GLY A 12 6.28 7.64 -13.04
N HIS A 13 5.63 6.47 -12.94
CA HIS A 13 4.21 6.34 -12.66
C HIS A 13 3.97 5.65 -11.33
N PHE A 14 3.29 6.31 -10.38
CA PHE A 14 2.84 5.67 -9.14
C PHE A 14 1.54 4.93 -9.37
N SER A 15 1.58 3.63 -9.09
CA SER A 15 0.45 2.74 -9.31
C SER A 15 -0.48 2.66 -8.10
N THR A 16 -1.72 2.17 -8.31
CA THR A 16 -2.69 1.89 -7.25
C THR A 16 -2.27 0.77 -6.28
N ARG A 17 -1.10 0.16 -6.50
CA ARG A 17 -0.48 -0.85 -5.63
C ARG A 17 0.77 -0.34 -4.94
N GLN A 18 0.88 0.99 -4.77
CA GLN A 18 1.97 1.63 -4.03
C GLN A 18 3.36 1.28 -4.60
N ASN A 19 3.45 1.06 -5.91
CA ASN A 19 4.70 0.86 -6.63
C ASN A 19 4.98 2.04 -7.54
N ILE A 20 6.25 2.29 -7.82
CA ILE A 20 6.67 3.12 -8.94
C ILE A 20 6.89 2.22 -10.17
N GLN A 21 6.45 2.67 -11.32
CA GLN A 21 6.52 1.95 -12.58
C GLN A 21 7.31 2.78 -13.59
N TYR A 22 8.29 2.15 -14.22
CA TYR A 22 9.05 2.66 -15.35
C TYR A 22 8.68 1.83 -16.58
N ASN A 23 8.38 2.47 -17.70
CA ASN A 23 7.75 1.78 -18.84
C ASN A 23 8.68 1.60 -20.04
N TRP A 24 9.80 2.33 -20.10
CA TRP A 24 10.67 2.38 -21.26
C TRP A 24 12.11 1.88 -21.05
N PRO A 25 12.49 1.28 -19.91
CA PRO A 25 13.83 0.69 -19.79
C PRO A 25 14.07 -0.39 -20.84
N LYS A 26 15.26 -0.42 -21.41
CA LYS A 26 15.65 -1.51 -22.28
C LYS A 26 15.99 -2.76 -21.49
N LEU A 27 15.77 -3.93 -22.09
CA LEU A 27 16.01 -5.21 -21.40
C LEU A 27 17.47 -5.33 -20.95
N GLU A 28 18.40 -4.87 -21.77
CA GLU A 28 19.84 -4.92 -21.54
C GLU A 28 20.28 -4.06 -20.35
N GLU A 29 19.52 -3.00 -20.03
CA GLU A 29 19.78 -2.06 -18.92
C GLU A 29 19.19 -2.53 -17.59
N THR A 30 18.33 -3.56 -17.61
CA THR A 30 17.65 -4.07 -16.40
C THR A 30 18.62 -4.49 -15.29
N PRO A 31 19.75 -5.18 -15.55
CA PRO A 31 20.70 -5.54 -14.49
C PRO A 31 21.29 -4.30 -13.78
N ASP A 32 21.59 -3.23 -14.51
CA ASP A 32 22.12 -2.00 -13.96
C ASP A 32 21.08 -1.31 -13.06
N ILE A 33 19.83 -1.24 -13.52
CA ILE A 33 18.71 -0.70 -12.73
C ILE A 33 18.53 -1.49 -11.41
N LEU A 34 18.59 -2.81 -11.46
CA LEU A 34 18.49 -3.65 -10.26
C LEU A 34 19.69 -3.45 -9.31
N ALA A 35 20.88 -3.26 -9.85
CA ALA A 35 22.07 -2.96 -9.05
C ALA A 35 21.95 -1.58 -8.35
N GLU A 36 21.44 -0.57 -9.03
CA GLU A 36 21.19 0.75 -8.42
C GLU A 36 20.10 0.70 -7.33
N LEU A 37 19.01 -0.03 -7.56
CA LEU A 37 17.98 -0.25 -6.53
C LEU A 37 18.56 -0.96 -5.30
N ALA A 38 19.43 -1.94 -5.48
CA ALA A 38 20.07 -2.69 -4.40
C ALA A 38 20.93 -1.79 -3.49
N GLN A 39 21.55 -0.73 -4.03
CA GLN A 39 22.34 0.23 -3.23
C GLN A 39 21.49 0.97 -2.18
N VAL A 40 20.19 1.11 -2.43
CA VAL A 40 19.24 1.74 -1.51
C VAL A 40 18.27 0.71 -0.89
N GLN A 41 18.64 -0.57 -0.88
CA GLN A 41 17.88 -1.68 -0.31
C GLN A 41 16.48 -1.85 -0.95
N MET A 42 16.32 -1.44 -2.19
CA MET A 42 15.11 -1.65 -2.98
C MET A 42 15.28 -2.82 -3.96
N HIS A 43 14.19 -3.44 -4.34
CA HIS A 43 14.17 -4.54 -5.31
C HIS A 43 12.85 -4.59 -6.08
N ALA A 44 12.83 -5.33 -7.19
CA ALA A 44 11.65 -5.55 -8.02
C ALA A 44 11.01 -6.94 -7.81
N ILE A 45 11.36 -7.67 -6.76
CA ILE A 45 10.80 -8.99 -6.44
C ILE A 45 9.31 -8.86 -6.15
N GLN A 46 8.50 -9.84 -6.61
CA GLN A 46 7.04 -9.88 -6.41
C GLN A 46 6.26 -8.72 -7.06
N THR A 47 6.86 -7.96 -7.95
CA THR A 47 6.13 -6.91 -8.71
C THR A 47 5.41 -7.47 -9.94
N SER A 48 5.80 -8.65 -10.44
CA SER A 48 5.27 -9.29 -11.63
C SER A 48 5.09 -10.80 -11.45
N GLY A 49 4.45 -11.48 -12.42
CA GLY A 49 4.32 -12.95 -12.46
C GLY A 49 3.10 -13.53 -11.76
N ASN A 50 3.03 -14.85 -11.78
CA ASN A 50 1.98 -15.68 -11.16
C ASN A 50 2.41 -16.11 -9.74
N CYS A 51 2.74 -15.14 -8.92
CA CYS A 51 3.15 -15.29 -7.53
C CYS A 51 2.34 -14.36 -6.63
N ILE A 52 2.59 -14.43 -5.33
CA ILE A 52 2.15 -13.41 -4.38
C ILE A 52 2.86 -12.11 -4.75
N ARG A 53 2.08 -11.05 -4.98
CA ARG A 53 2.59 -9.71 -5.29
C ARG A 53 3.00 -9.00 -4.00
N ASN A 54 3.62 -7.83 -4.11
CA ASN A 54 3.89 -6.99 -2.96
C ASN A 54 2.65 -6.88 -2.06
N VAL A 55 2.83 -7.01 -0.76
CA VAL A 55 1.77 -6.84 0.24
C VAL A 55 1.58 -5.35 0.50
N THR A 56 0.36 -4.86 0.45
CA THR A 56 0.07 -3.44 0.63
C THR A 56 -0.68 -3.17 1.93
N ALA A 57 -0.43 -1.99 2.50
CA ALA A 57 -1.12 -1.50 3.67
C ALA A 57 -1.81 -0.16 3.40
N ASP A 58 -2.57 0.31 4.38
CA ASP A 58 -3.01 1.71 4.48
C ASP A 58 -1.80 2.66 4.36
N HIS A 59 -1.91 3.68 3.54
CA HIS A 59 -0.87 4.69 3.40
C HIS A 59 -0.66 5.54 4.67
N LEU A 60 -1.67 5.61 5.55
CA LEU A 60 -1.57 6.24 6.87
C LEU A 60 -1.12 5.27 7.99
N ALA A 61 -0.65 4.07 7.63
CA ALA A 61 -0.16 3.09 8.61
C ALA A 61 0.92 3.69 9.53
N GLY A 62 0.79 3.48 10.83
CA GLY A 62 1.70 4.00 11.84
C GLY A 62 1.48 5.47 12.23
N VAL A 63 0.59 6.22 11.53
CA VAL A 63 0.33 7.65 11.79
C VAL A 63 -1.16 8.02 11.90
N ALA A 64 -2.07 7.09 11.63
CA ALA A 64 -3.51 7.33 11.69
C ALA A 64 -4.04 7.33 13.13
N LYS A 65 -4.98 8.24 13.44
CA LYS A 65 -5.64 8.30 14.76
C LYS A 65 -6.54 7.10 15.07
N ASP A 66 -7.17 6.53 14.04
CA ASP A 66 -8.11 5.41 14.14
C ASP A 66 -7.43 4.04 13.99
N GLU A 67 -6.10 4.00 14.09
CA GLU A 67 -5.31 2.79 13.95
C GLU A 67 -5.44 1.87 15.16
N ILE A 68 -5.74 0.62 14.91
CA ILE A 68 -5.79 -0.46 15.93
C ILE A 68 -4.38 -0.92 16.26
N GLU A 69 -3.60 -1.16 15.22
CA GLU A 69 -2.17 -1.45 15.24
C GLU A 69 -1.57 -1.20 13.85
N ASP A 70 -0.27 -0.91 13.79
CA ASP A 70 0.45 -0.65 12.55
C ASP A 70 0.45 -1.88 11.62
N PRO A 71 -0.27 -1.86 10.50
CA PRO A 71 -0.36 -3.01 9.60
C PRO A 71 0.94 -3.31 8.84
N ARG A 72 1.91 -2.39 8.80
CA ARG A 72 3.20 -2.58 8.10
C ARG A 72 3.98 -3.74 8.67
N ILE A 73 3.85 -4.00 9.99
CA ILE A 73 4.47 -5.13 10.68
C ILE A 73 4.04 -6.44 10.00
N TYR A 74 2.75 -6.63 9.80
CA TYR A 74 2.21 -7.85 9.19
C TYR A 74 2.46 -7.93 7.69
N CYS A 75 2.46 -6.79 7.00
CA CYS A 75 2.87 -6.75 5.60
C CYS A 75 4.30 -7.24 5.42
N GLU A 76 5.21 -6.83 6.29
CA GLU A 76 6.61 -7.24 6.25
C GLU A 76 6.79 -8.72 6.62
N VAL A 77 6.09 -9.21 7.65
CA VAL A 77 6.08 -10.64 8.00
C VAL A 77 5.59 -11.48 6.81
N ILE A 78 4.48 -11.11 6.18
CA ILE A 78 3.93 -11.82 5.01
C ILE A 78 4.90 -11.72 3.82
N ARG A 79 5.56 -10.57 3.60
CA ARG A 79 6.56 -10.40 2.56
C ARG A 79 7.73 -11.36 2.75
N GLN A 80 8.32 -11.40 3.95
CA GLN A 80 9.46 -12.28 4.26
C GLN A 80 9.09 -13.76 4.07
N TRP A 81 7.94 -14.18 4.58
CA TRP A 81 7.44 -15.53 4.42
C TRP A 81 7.17 -15.90 2.95
N SER A 82 6.58 -15.00 2.16
CA SER A 82 6.16 -15.29 0.79
C SER A 82 7.27 -15.15 -0.25
N THR A 83 8.37 -14.44 0.09
CA THR A 83 9.50 -14.26 -0.84
C THR A 83 10.22 -15.59 -1.06
N PHE A 84 10.30 -16.01 -2.32
CA PHE A 84 10.87 -17.30 -2.73
C PHE A 84 10.22 -18.54 -2.11
N HIS A 85 8.97 -18.41 -1.63
CA HIS A 85 8.24 -19.57 -1.12
C HIS A 85 8.08 -20.64 -2.20
N PRO A 86 8.51 -21.88 -1.98
CA PRO A 86 8.60 -22.90 -3.03
C PRO A 86 7.23 -23.27 -3.63
N GLU A 87 6.16 -23.29 -2.82
CA GLU A 87 4.82 -23.65 -3.29
C GLU A 87 4.12 -22.51 -4.06
N PHE A 88 4.55 -21.26 -3.94
CA PHE A 88 3.80 -20.09 -4.43
C PHE A 88 4.46 -19.32 -5.55
N SER A 89 5.53 -19.90 -6.14
CA SER A 89 6.21 -19.31 -7.29
C SER A 89 5.43 -19.46 -8.60
N TYR A 90 4.53 -20.45 -8.68
CA TYR A 90 3.73 -20.78 -9.88
C TYR A 90 2.25 -20.94 -9.55
N LEU A 91 1.64 -19.91 -8.95
CA LEU A 91 0.20 -19.87 -8.71
C LEU A 91 -0.59 -19.85 -10.04
N PRO A 92 -1.88 -20.24 -10.05
CA PRO A 92 -2.70 -20.14 -11.27
C PRO A 92 -2.72 -18.75 -11.89
N ARG A 93 -2.65 -17.68 -11.08
CA ARG A 93 -2.59 -16.26 -11.50
C ARG A 93 -1.95 -15.42 -10.42
N LYS A 94 -1.55 -14.16 -10.77
CA LYS A 94 -1.10 -13.14 -9.81
C LYS A 94 -2.01 -13.08 -8.60
N PHE A 95 -1.43 -12.98 -7.42
CA PHE A 95 -2.13 -12.99 -6.14
C PHE A 95 -1.78 -11.76 -5.31
N LYS A 96 -2.78 -11.09 -4.74
CA LYS A 96 -2.63 -9.81 -4.05
C LYS A 96 -3.19 -9.89 -2.65
N ILE A 97 -2.41 -9.45 -1.68
CA ILE A 97 -2.79 -9.35 -0.27
C ILE A 97 -2.75 -7.87 0.13
N ALA A 98 -3.74 -7.43 0.90
CA ALA A 98 -3.77 -6.12 1.52
C ALA A 98 -4.15 -6.23 2.99
N VAL A 99 -3.53 -5.39 3.82
CA VAL A 99 -3.76 -5.33 5.27
C VAL A 99 -4.20 -3.93 5.65
N THR A 100 -5.31 -3.80 6.36
CA THR A 100 -5.72 -2.54 6.99
C THR A 100 -5.65 -2.65 8.50
N GLY A 101 -5.04 -1.65 9.14
CA GLY A 101 -4.89 -1.56 10.60
C GLY A 101 -5.89 -0.61 11.25
N ALA A 102 -6.82 -0.04 10.49
CA ALA A 102 -7.78 0.95 10.95
C ALA A 102 -9.22 0.48 10.75
N ALA A 103 -10.16 1.13 11.44
CA ALA A 103 -11.59 0.86 11.29
C ALA A 103 -12.08 1.14 9.85
N ASN A 104 -11.51 2.16 9.20
CA ASN A 104 -11.79 2.46 7.80
C ASN A 104 -10.84 1.69 6.88
N ASP A 105 -11.40 1.01 5.87
CA ASP A 105 -10.60 0.25 4.88
C ASP A 105 -9.95 1.18 3.85
N ARG A 106 -8.87 1.86 4.23
CA ARG A 106 -8.05 2.67 3.32
C ARG A 106 -7.07 1.85 2.47
N ALA A 107 -6.92 0.56 2.78
CA ALA A 107 -6.08 -0.36 1.99
C ALA A 107 -6.84 -1.04 0.84
N ALA A 108 -8.15 -0.78 0.70
CA ALA A 108 -9.04 -1.47 -0.24
C ALA A 108 -8.99 -3.01 -0.10
N ALA A 109 -8.88 -3.51 1.13
CA ALA A 109 -8.73 -4.92 1.46
C ALA A 109 -9.86 -5.77 0.85
N GLN A 110 -11.08 -5.23 0.81
CA GLN A 110 -12.26 -5.91 0.26
C GLN A 110 -12.15 -6.31 -1.22
N VAL A 111 -11.29 -5.65 -1.99
CA VAL A 111 -11.11 -5.93 -3.43
C VAL A 111 -9.78 -6.60 -3.76
N HIS A 112 -9.17 -7.25 -2.77
CA HIS A 112 -7.95 -8.03 -2.91
C HIS A 112 -8.24 -9.53 -2.90
N ASP A 113 -7.29 -10.35 -3.39
CA ASP A 113 -7.41 -11.81 -3.37
C ASP A 113 -7.52 -12.33 -1.93
N ILE A 114 -6.72 -11.75 -1.02
CA ILE A 114 -6.93 -11.80 0.43
C ILE A 114 -6.94 -10.36 0.97
N GLY A 115 -7.94 -10.03 1.77
CA GLY A 115 -8.02 -8.84 2.60
C GLY A 115 -7.92 -9.19 4.07
N LEU A 116 -7.05 -8.51 4.80
CA LEU A 116 -6.86 -8.68 6.23
C LEU A 116 -7.23 -7.38 6.96
N ASN A 117 -8.26 -7.44 7.79
CA ASN A 117 -8.64 -6.32 8.64
C ASN A 117 -8.20 -6.62 10.06
N LEU A 118 -7.26 -5.84 10.59
CA LEU A 118 -6.86 -5.91 11.99
C LEU A 118 -8.04 -5.55 12.91
N LEU A 119 -8.16 -6.29 13.98
CA LEU A 119 -9.17 -6.01 15.02
C LEU A 119 -8.69 -6.52 16.39
N ARG A 120 -9.36 -6.06 17.44
CA ARG A 120 -9.20 -6.58 18.79
C ARG A 120 -10.46 -7.33 19.21
N ASN A 121 -10.28 -8.50 19.82
CA ASN A 121 -11.40 -9.19 20.44
C ASN A 121 -11.76 -8.56 21.80
N GLU A 122 -12.78 -9.11 22.46
CA GLU A 122 -13.23 -8.66 23.78
C GLU A 122 -12.16 -8.77 24.89
N ARG A 123 -11.15 -9.62 24.69
CA ARG A 123 -10.00 -9.77 25.59
C ARG A 123 -8.84 -8.83 25.28
N GLY A 124 -8.99 -7.97 24.25
CA GLY A 124 -7.94 -7.06 23.80
C GLY A 124 -6.86 -7.70 22.91
N GLU A 125 -7.01 -8.99 22.56
CA GLU A 125 -6.05 -9.69 21.72
C GLU A 125 -6.18 -9.25 20.26
N ILE A 126 -5.04 -9.07 19.59
CA ILE A 126 -4.96 -8.73 18.17
C ILE A 126 -5.25 -9.96 17.31
N GLY A 127 -6.02 -9.76 16.28
CA GLY A 127 -6.31 -10.75 15.26
C GLY A 127 -6.77 -10.11 13.95
N PHE A 128 -7.22 -10.95 13.03
CA PHE A 128 -7.61 -10.54 11.68
C PHE A 128 -9.00 -11.05 11.32
N ARG A 129 -9.79 -10.18 10.76
CA ARG A 129 -10.91 -10.61 9.93
C ARG A 129 -10.36 -10.90 8.54
N VAL A 130 -10.62 -12.11 8.04
CA VAL A 130 -10.05 -12.59 6.78
C VAL A 130 -11.10 -12.60 5.68
N LEU A 131 -10.88 -11.82 4.63
CA LEU A 131 -11.70 -11.79 3.42
C LEU A 131 -10.94 -12.47 2.29
N VAL A 132 -11.64 -13.23 1.44
CA VAL A 132 -11.05 -13.91 0.30
C VAL A 132 -11.91 -13.77 -0.94
N GLY A 133 -11.28 -13.76 -2.10
CA GLY A 133 -11.94 -13.77 -3.40
C GLY A 133 -12.39 -12.40 -3.89
N GLY A 134 -11.82 -11.32 -3.35
CA GLY A 134 -11.96 -9.98 -3.91
C GLY A 134 -11.15 -9.80 -5.20
N GLY A 135 -11.47 -8.76 -5.93
CA GLY A 135 -10.67 -8.39 -7.09
C GLY A 135 -11.36 -7.43 -8.06
N LEU A 136 -10.58 -6.55 -8.62
CA LEU A 136 -10.96 -5.61 -9.67
C LEU A 136 -10.75 -6.22 -11.08
N GLY A 137 -10.85 -5.41 -12.09
CA GLY A 137 -10.75 -5.76 -13.50
C GLY A 137 -12.14 -5.88 -14.14
N ARG A 138 -12.28 -6.59 -15.25
CA ARG A 138 -13.51 -6.65 -16.05
C ARG A 138 -14.78 -7.04 -15.27
N THR A 139 -14.63 -7.85 -14.23
CA THR A 139 -15.75 -8.24 -13.34
C THR A 139 -15.32 -7.98 -11.89
N PRO A 140 -15.59 -6.81 -11.32
CA PRO A 140 -15.29 -6.51 -9.93
C PRO A 140 -16.07 -7.43 -8.98
N ILE A 141 -15.41 -7.94 -7.94
CA ILE A 141 -16.02 -8.77 -6.89
C ILE A 141 -15.47 -8.31 -5.55
N ILE A 142 -16.34 -8.16 -4.57
CA ILE A 142 -15.98 -7.92 -3.17
C ILE A 142 -15.68 -9.27 -2.51
N GLY A 143 -14.58 -9.34 -1.77
CA GLY A 143 -14.17 -10.53 -1.02
C GLY A 143 -15.21 -10.95 0.01
N GLN A 144 -15.31 -12.25 0.24
CA GLN A 144 -16.19 -12.84 1.22
C GLN A 144 -15.41 -13.11 2.51
N VAL A 145 -16.04 -12.85 3.66
CA VAL A 145 -15.45 -13.18 4.96
C VAL A 145 -15.48 -14.70 5.13
N ILE A 146 -14.31 -15.28 5.34
CA ILE A 146 -14.17 -16.73 5.64
C ILE A 146 -13.79 -16.97 7.09
N ARG A 147 -13.25 -15.96 7.80
CA ARG A 147 -12.92 -16.02 9.22
C ARG A 147 -13.18 -14.66 9.85
N GLU A 148 -14.03 -14.60 10.88
CA GLU A 148 -14.35 -13.33 11.56
C GLU A 148 -13.23 -12.89 12.50
N PHE A 149 -12.57 -13.84 13.16
CA PHE A 149 -11.38 -13.59 13.99
C PHE A 149 -10.37 -14.73 13.84
N LEU A 150 -9.21 -14.39 13.29
CA LEU A 150 -8.04 -15.23 13.24
C LEU A 150 -7.02 -14.69 14.24
N PRO A 151 -6.60 -15.44 15.26
CA PRO A 151 -5.57 -14.99 16.18
C PRO A 151 -4.28 -14.63 15.45
N GLN A 152 -3.56 -13.62 15.91
CA GLN A 152 -2.30 -13.14 15.35
C GLN A 152 -1.28 -14.25 15.09
N ARG A 153 -1.14 -15.19 16.04
CA ARG A 153 -0.20 -16.31 15.95
C ARG A 153 -0.44 -17.24 14.76
N ASP A 154 -1.68 -17.30 14.29
CA ASP A 154 -2.10 -18.24 13.25
C ASP A 154 -2.07 -17.63 11.84
N LEU A 155 -1.59 -16.39 11.70
CA LEU A 155 -1.63 -15.62 10.45
C LEU A 155 -1.01 -16.39 9.27
N LEU A 156 0.24 -16.82 9.40
CA LEU A 156 0.98 -17.43 8.29
C LEU A 156 0.43 -18.81 7.92
N SER A 157 0.10 -19.64 8.89
CA SER A 157 -0.46 -20.97 8.64
C SER A 157 -1.82 -20.90 7.95
N TYR A 158 -2.66 -19.91 8.33
CA TYR A 158 -3.97 -19.73 7.69
C TYR A 158 -3.84 -19.18 6.26
N LEU A 159 -2.92 -18.25 6.01
CA LEU A 159 -2.61 -17.77 4.66
C LEU A 159 -2.09 -18.90 3.77
N GLU A 160 -1.24 -19.76 4.31
CA GLU A 160 -0.74 -20.93 3.59
C GLU A 160 -1.86 -21.89 3.20
N ALA A 161 -2.79 -22.19 4.12
CA ALA A 161 -3.95 -23.02 3.82
C ALA A 161 -4.80 -22.43 2.67
N ILE A 162 -5.08 -21.11 2.70
CA ILE A 162 -5.81 -20.44 1.61
C ILE A 162 -5.09 -20.61 0.27
N LEU A 163 -3.78 -20.38 0.28
CA LEU A 163 -2.96 -20.45 -0.94
C LEU A 163 -2.83 -21.87 -1.48
N ARG A 164 -2.73 -22.88 -0.63
CA ARG A 164 -2.71 -24.30 -1.03
C ARG A 164 -4.03 -24.70 -1.70
N ILE A 165 -5.18 -24.37 -1.10
CA ILE A 165 -6.50 -24.62 -1.70
C ILE A 165 -6.61 -23.90 -3.06
N TYR A 166 -6.16 -22.65 -3.15
CA TYR A 166 -6.14 -21.95 -4.43
C TYR A 166 -5.18 -22.57 -5.44
N ASN A 167 -4.00 -22.99 -5.02
CA ASN A 167 -2.98 -23.58 -5.90
C ASN A 167 -3.44 -24.94 -6.46
N GLN A 168 -4.14 -25.74 -5.66
CA GLN A 168 -4.69 -27.03 -6.06
C GLN A 168 -5.91 -26.93 -6.97
N HIS A 169 -6.85 -26.01 -6.66
CA HIS A 169 -8.16 -25.97 -7.31
C HIS A 169 -8.34 -24.77 -8.28
N GLY A 170 -7.42 -23.83 -8.30
CA GLY A 170 -7.45 -22.69 -9.22
C GLY A 170 -7.26 -23.15 -10.68
N ARG A 171 -8.03 -22.54 -11.58
CA ARG A 171 -7.96 -22.88 -13.01
C ARG A 171 -6.62 -22.47 -13.61
N ARG A 172 -6.03 -23.36 -14.42
CA ARG A 172 -4.79 -23.10 -15.18
C ARG A 172 -4.98 -23.18 -16.69
N ASP A 173 -6.09 -23.74 -17.14
CA ASP A 173 -6.49 -23.90 -18.54
C ASP A 173 -6.94 -22.59 -19.19
N ASN A 174 -7.39 -21.62 -18.39
CA ASN A 174 -7.88 -20.34 -18.88
C ASN A 174 -7.40 -19.19 -18.01
N LEU A 175 -6.44 -18.42 -18.51
CA LEU A 175 -5.80 -17.29 -17.85
C LEU A 175 -6.79 -16.22 -17.35
N TYR A 176 -7.89 -15.97 -18.06
CA TYR A 176 -8.90 -14.99 -17.70
C TYR A 176 -9.81 -15.47 -16.57
N LYS A 177 -9.85 -16.77 -16.30
CA LYS A 177 -10.68 -17.38 -15.25
C LYS A 177 -9.84 -17.97 -14.11
N ALA A 178 -8.55 -17.66 -14.04
CA ALA A 178 -7.60 -18.26 -13.11
C ALA A 178 -7.54 -17.58 -11.74
N ARG A 179 -8.08 -16.36 -11.56
CA ARG A 179 -8.04 -15.65 -10.27
C ARG A 179 -8.86 -16.36 -9.19
N ILE A 180 -8.41 -16.27 -7.93
CA ILE A 180 -9.09 -16.90 -6.78
C ILE A 180 -10.56 -16.49 -6.65
N LYS A 181 -10.91 -15.27 -6.99
CA LYS A 181 -12.31 -14.79 -7.00
C LYS A 181 -13.25 -15.66 -7.83
N ILE A 182 -12.75 -16.26 -8.91
CA ILE A 182 -13.52 -17.16 -9.76
C ILE A 182 -13.71 -18.52 -9.07
N LEU A 183 -12.68 -19.04 -8.40
CA LEU A 183 -12.75 -20.25 -7.60
C LEU A 183 -13.75 -20.10 -6.44
N VAL A 184 -13.62 -19.02 -5.66
CA VAL A 184 -14.52 -18.74 -4.53
C VAL A 184 -15.97 -18.58 -5.00
N LYS A 185 -16.20 -17.89 -6.13
CA LYS A 185 -17.55 -17.78 -6.72
C LYS A 185 -18.12 -19.13 -7.18
N ALA A 186 -17.28 -19.98 -7.76
CA ALA A 186 -17.71 -21.29 -8.27
C ALA A 186 -18.04 -22.30 -7.14
N LEU A 187 -17.24 -22.33 -6.08
CA LEU A 187 -17.44 -23.20 -4.93
C LEU A 187 -18.51 -22.68 -3.96
N GLY A 188 -18.67 -21.35 -3.89
CA GLY A 188 -19.35 -20.66 -2.81
C GLY A 188 -18.46 -20.48 -1.59
N ALA A 189 -18.61 -19.35 -0.89
CA ALA A 189 -17.76 -18.96 0.25
C ALA A 189 -17.72 -20.03 1.36
N LYS A 190 -18.88 -20.66 1.67
CA LYS A 190 -18.95 -21.69 2.71
C LYS A 190 -18.07 -22.89 2.39
N LYS A 191 -18.22 -23.48 1.19
CA LYS A 191 -17.44 -24.66 0.79
C LYS A 191 -15.96 -24.35 0.68
N PHE A 192 -15.61 -23.17 0.16
CA PHE A 192 -14.21 -22.72 0.11
C PHE A 192 -13.61 -22.60 1.51
N ARG A 193 -14.34 -21.95 2.44
CA ARG A 193 -13.93 -21.86 3.85
C ARG A 193 -13.74 -23.25 4.48
N ASP A 194 -14.71 -24.16 4.32
CA ASP A 194 -14.65 -25.50 4.92
C ASP A 194 -13.41 -26.27 4.43
N GLN A 195 -13.00 -26.09 3.17
CA GLN A 195 -11.75 -26.67 2.63
C GLN A 195 -10.50 -26.01 3.24
N VAL A 196 -10.50 -24.69 3.38
CA VAL A 196 -9.39 -23.96 4.02
C VAL A 196 -9.22 -24.36 5.47
N GLU A 197 -10.32 -24.47 6.23
CA GLU A 197 -10.29 -24.90 7.64
C GLU A 197 -9.73 -26.33 7.78
N ALA A 198 -10.15 -27.24 6.89
CA ALA A 198 -9.63 -28.62 6.90
C ALA A 198 -8.13 -28.70 6.61
N GLU A 199 -7.62 -27.93 5.64
CA GLU A 199 -6.20 -27.83 5.37
C GLU A 199 -5.45 -27.18 6.53
N TRP A 200 -6.00 -26.10 7.08
CA TRP A 200 -5.39 -25.39 8.20
C TRP A 200 -5.25 -26.23 9.45
N GLU A 201 -6.25 -27.03 9.82
CA GLU A 201 -6.15 -27.96 10.97
C GLU A 201 -4.97 -28.94 10.84
N CYS A 202 -4.57 -29.27 9.62
CA CYS A 202 -3.41 -30.14 9.39
C CYS A 202 -2.05 -29.44 9.61
N ILE A 203 -2.02 -28.11 9.46
CA ILE A 203 -0.74 -27.33 9.46
C ILE A 203 -0.64 -26.28 10.56
N ARG A 204 -1.70 -26.03 11.33
CA ARG A 204 -1.76 -24.92 12.32
C ARG A 204 -0.68 -24.96 13.40
N GLU A 205 -0.24 -26.15 13.78
CA GLU A 205 0.82 -26.34 14.78
C GLU A 205 2.20 -26.61 14.12
N SER A 206 2.35 -26.23 12.86
CA SER A 206 3.63 -26.31 12.14
C SER A 206 4.59 -25.20 12.54
N GLY A 207 5.78 -25.17 11.95
CA GLY A 207 6.76 -24.08 12.12
C GLY A 207 6.33 -22.68 11.64
N LEU A 208 5.05 -22.52 11.23
CA LEU A 208 4.47 -21.24 10.79
C LEU A 208 3.75 -20.47 11.91
N VAL A 209 3.83 -20.91 13.14
CA VAL A 209 3.32 -20.17 14.29
C VAL A 209 4.11 -18.88 14.44
N LEU A 210 3.40 -17.75 14.31
CA LEU A 210 4.00 -16.43 14.45
C LEU A 210 4.11 -16.08 15.94
N ASP A 211 5.31 -16.11 16.47
CA ASP A 211 5.57 -15.78 17.88
C ASP A 211 5.73 -14.26 18.09
N GLN A 212 5.65 -13.85 19.36
CA GLN A 212 5.75 -12.45 19.73
C GLN A 212 7.18 -11.90 19.49
N ALA A 213 8.20 -12.73 19.56
CA ALA A 213 9.58 -12.28 19.35
C ALA A 213 9.80 -11.86 17.88
N GLU A 214 9.23 -12.60 16.95
CA GLU A 214 9.28 -12.25 15.53
C GLU A 214 8.50 -10.96 15.22
N ILE A 215 7.33 -10.78 15.82
CA ILE A 215 6.55 -9.55 15.69
C ILE A 215 7.35 -8.35 16.19
N GLU A 216 7.97 -8.46 17.37
CA GLU A 216 8.80 -7.39 17.94
C GLU A 216 10.07 -7.14 17.13
N ARG A 217 10.67 -8.17 16.54
CA ARG A 217 11.80 -8.02 15.62
C ARG A 217 11.40 -7.15 14.41
N VAL A 218 10.25 -7.44 13.80
CA VAL A 218 9.77 -6.69 12.64
C VAL A 218 9.27 -5.30 13.03
N ARG A 219 8.64 -5.13 14.20
CA ARG A 219 8.18 -3.84 14.72
C ARG A 219 9.30 -2.80 14.78
N ARG A 220 10.54 -3.21 15.06
CA ARG A 220 11.72 -2.32 15.12
C ARG A 220 12.03 -1.62 13.80
N PHE A 221 11.60 -2.17 12.65
CA PHE A 221 11.75 -1.51 11.35
C PHE A 221 10.84 -0.29 11.19
N PHE A 222 9.81 -0.18 12.03
CA PHE A 222 8.78 0.85 11.95
C PHE A 222 8.76 1.73 13.22
N THR A 223 9.93 1.93 13.83
CA THR A 223 10.05 2.83 14.99
C THR A 223 9.63 4.25 14.58
N PRO A 224 8.73 4.90 15.34
CA PRO A 224 8.36 6.28 15.07
C PRO A 224 9.55 7.22 15.10
N PRO A 225 9.53 8.31 14.29
CA PRO A 225 10.58 9.32 14.34
C PRO A 225 10.57 10.06 15.69
N PRO A 226 11.65 10.79 16.02
CA PRO A 226 11.74 11.56 17.27
C PRO A 226 10.91 12.85 17.17
N TYR A 227 9.62 12.76 17.48
CA TYR A 227 8.71 13.91 17.44
C TYR A 227 9.10 14.98 18.46
N ASP A 228 9.01 16.26 18.05
CA ASP A 228 9.14 17.40 18.97
C ASP A 228 7.84 17.54 19.79
N PRO A 229 7.90 17.47 21.13
CA PRO A 229 6.72 17.65 21.99
C PRO A 229 6.13 19.07 21.93
N ASN A 230 6.84 20.05 21.38
CA ASN A 230 6.39 21.41 21.18
C ASN A 230 5.91 21.71 19.76
N ALA A 231 5.89 20.72 18.87
CA ALA A 231 5.41 20.87 17.51
C ALA A 231 3.98 21.45 17.48
N GLY A 232 3.69 22.27 16.49
CA GLY A 232 2.34 22.82 16.27
C GLY A 232 1.94 24.01 17.11
N ARG A 233 2.83 24.55 17.95
CA ARG A 233 2.56 25.76 18.78
C ARG A 233 2.89 27.08 18.07
N ASP A 234 2.86 27.12 16.73
CA ASP A 234 3.10 28.36 15.98
C ASP A 234 1.82 29.22 15.93
N PRO A 235 1.81 30.40 16.56
CA PRO A 235 0.66 31.33 16.51
C PRO A 235 0.34 31.83 15.10
N SER A 236 1.31 31.81 14.18
CA SER A 236 1.13 32.29 12.81
C SER A 236 0.27 31.35 11.97
N PHE A 237 0.14 30.07 12.35
CA PHE A 237 -0.65 29.07 11.60
C PHE A 237 -2.11 29.52 11.43
N GLU A 238 -2.76 29.95 12.50
CA GLU A 238 -4.14 30.43 12.46
C GLU A 238 -4.28 31.71 11.63
N GLN A 239 -3.26 32.57 11.64
CA GLN A 239 -3.24 33.77 10.84
C GLN A 239 -3.15 33.45 9.34
N TRP A 240 -2.29 32.53 8.94
CA TRP A 240 -2.18 32.07 7.55
C TRP A 240 -3.48 31.39 7.09
N LEU A 241 -4.06 30.55 7.93
CA LEU A 241 -5.30 29.84 7.61
C LEU A 241 -6.47 30.80 7.35
N LYS A 242 -6.52 31.94 8.06
CA LYS A 242 -7.55 33.00 7.89
C LYS A 242 -7.22 33.98 6.76
N GLY A 243 -5.92 34.21 6.51
CA GLY A 243 -5.45 35.21 5.57
C GLY A 243 -5.30 34.74 4.14
N ASP A 244 -5.15 33.44 3.91
CA ASP A 244 -4.92 32.86 2.59
C ASP A 244 -5.95 31.76 2.26
N ASN A 245 -6.95 32.12 1.44
CA ASN A 245 -8.01 31.20 1.03
C ASN A 245 -7.50 30.01 0.22
N ALA A 246 -6.41 30.16 -0.55
CA ALA A 246 -5.84 29.08 -1.33
C ALA A 246 -5.15 28.05 -0.42
N PHE A 247 -4.41 28.53 0.58
CA PHE A 247 -3.85 27.70 1.62
C PHE A 247 -4.94 26.97 2.43
N ALA A 248 -5.98 27.68 2.86
CA ALA A 248 -7.10 27.10 3.60
C ALA A 248 -7.83 26.00 2.79
N THR A 249 -7.96 26.20 1.48
CA THR A 249 -8.54 25.18 0.58
C THR A 249 -7.64 23.96 0.45
N TRP A 250 -6.34 24.17 0.26
CA TRP A 250 -5.37 23.08 0.22
C TRP A 250 -5.33 22.30 1.54
N MET A 251 -5.34 23.00 2.67
CA MET A 251 -5.41 22.37 4.00
C MET A 251 -6.61 21.44 4.14
N ARG A 252 -7.77 21.86 3.65
CA ARG A 252 -9.00 21.07 3.74
C ARG A 252 -8.94 19.78 2.95
N HIS A 253 -8.28 19.78 1.79
CA HIS A 253 -8.25 18.65 0.89
C HIS A 253 -7.01 17.77 1.06
N ASN A 254 -5.84 18.40 1.20
CA ASN A 254 -4.57 17.70 1.11
C ASN A 254 -3.94 17.37 2.46
N VAL A 255 -4.53 17.80 3.58
CA VAL A 255 -3.96 17.58 4.90
C VAL A 255 -4.92 16.79 5.77
N ALA A 256 -4.43 15.65 6.29
CA ALA A 256 -5.17 14.81 7.22
C ALA A 256 -4.57 14.89 8.63
N GLU A 257 -5.39 14.55 9.61
CA GLU A 257 -4.97 14.46 11.01
C GLU A 257 -3.90 13.37 11.21
N HIS A 258 -3.03 13.61 12.17
CA HIS A 258 -1.98 12.71 12.61
C HIS A 258 -2.27 12.22 14.03
N LYS A 259 -1.83 10.99 14.41
CA LYS A 259 -2.04 10.47 15.77
C LYS A 259 -1.25 11.24 16.83
N VAL A 260 -0.12 11.87 16.47
CA VAL A 260 0.68 12.72 17.34
C VAL A 260 0.23 14.17 17.17
N GLU A 261 -0.10 14.83 18.27
CA GLU A 261 -0.49 16.24 18.29
C GLU A 261 0.64 17.12 17.73
N GLY A 262 0.28 18.16 16.99
CA GLY A 262 1.25 19.06 16.36
C GLY A 262 1.77 18.60 15.00
N TYR A 263 1.51 17.35 14.62
CA TYR A 263 1.88 16.82 13.31
C TYR A 263 0.67 16.63 12.39
N ARG A 264 0.91 16.54 11.10
CA ARG A 264 -0.10 16.35 10.03
C ARG A 264 0.40 15.41 8.96
N ASN A 265 -0.53 14.77 8.28
CA ASN A 265 -0.30 13.93 7.11
C ASN A 265 -0.59 14.77 5.86
N VAL A 266 0.39 15.01 5.00
CA VAL A 266 0.27 15.88 3.83
C VAL A 266 0.28 15.05 2.55
N PHE A 267 -0.83 15.09 1.80
CA PHE A 267 -0.93 14.48 0.48
C PHE A 267 -0.36 15.40 -0.59
N VAL A 268 0.59 14.88 -1.34
CA VAL A 268 1.15 15.50 -2.53
C VAL A 268 0.37 14.98 -3.74
N ALA A 269 -0.43 15.83 -4.35
CA ALA A 269 -1.33 15.45 -5.43
C ALA A 269 -0.56 15.27 -6.76
N LEU A 270 -0.61 14.07 -7.34
CA LEU A 270 -0.11 13.78 -8.68
C LEU A 270 -1.27 13.76 -9.68
N LYS A 271 -2.01 14.88 -9.75
CA LYS A 271 -3.27 15.02 -10.48
C LYS A 271 -3.35 16.35 -11.23
N GLU A 272 -2.23 16.84 -11.72
CA GLU A 272 -2.23 18.07 -12.53
C GLU A 272 -3.04 17.84 -13.82
N PRO A 273 -3.93 18.76 -14.22
CA PRO A 273 -4.89 18.54 -15.32
C PRO A 273 -4.28 18.12 -16.66
N SER A 274 -3.03 18.46 -16.95
CA SER A 274 -2.33 18.11 -18.18
C SER A 274 -1.46 16.85 -18.10
N THR A 275 -1.45 16.19 -16.92
CA THR A 275 -0.57 15.04 -16.66
C THR A 275 -1.42 13.80 -16.32
N PRO A 276 -1.09 12.61 -16.84
CA PRO A 276 -1.78 11.39 -16.43
C PRO A 276 -1.70 11.18 -14.91
N PRO A 277 -2.81 10.79 -14.25
CA PRO A 277 -2.81 10.56 -12.81
C PRO A 277 -1.75 9.58 -12.36
N GLY A 278 -0.94 9.98 -11.38
CA GLY A 278 0.17 9.19 -10.84
C GLY A 278 1.52 9.40 -11.50
N ASP A 279 1.58 10.15 -12.59
CA ASP A 279 2.86 10.49 -13.22
C ASP A 279 3.56 11.62 -12.46
N ILE A 280 4.88 11.52 -12.38
CA ILE A 280 5.74 12.50 -11.72
C ILE A 280 7.07 12.57 -12.47
N THR A 281 7.54 13.77 -12.78
CA THR A 281 8.84 13.96 -13.43
C THR A 281 10.00 13.67 -12.48
N ALA A 282 11.17 13.40 -13.02
CA ALA A 282 12.38 13.18 -12.23
C ALA A 282 12.75 14.41 -11.37
N ASP A 283 12.53 15.64 -11.89
CA ASP A 283 12.80 16.87 -11.15
C ASP A 283 11.80 17.06 -9.99
N GLN A 284 10.53 16.72 -10.21
CA GLN A 284 9.54 16.71 -9.14
C GLN A 284 9.84 15.62 -8.09
N MET A 285 10.37 14.44 -8.50
CA MET A 285 10.79 13.40 -7.54
C MET A 285 11.92 13.91 -6.64
N ASP A 286 12.92 14.59 -7.18
CA ASP A 286 14.01 15.17 -6.39
C ASP A 286 13.48 16.26 -5.45
N ALA A 287 12.63 17.16 -5.96
CA ALA A 287 12.02 18.20 -5.13
C ALA A 287 11.20 17.61 -3.96
N VAL A 288 10.40 16.54 -4.20
CA VAL A 288 9.66 15.87 -3.12
C VAL A 288 10.60 15.16 -2.14
N ALA A 289 11.73 14.60 -2.62
CA ALA A 289 12.73 14.01 -1.74
C ALA A 289 13.36 15.06 -0.80
N ASP A 290 13.78 16.21 -1.34
CA ASP A 290 14.29 17.33 -0.55
C ASP A 290 13.28 17.86 0.47
N LEU A 291 11.99 17.92 0.07
CA LEU A 291 10.91 18.33 0.98
C LEU A 291 10.64 17.28 2.06
N ALA A 292 10.74 16.00 1.74
CA ALA A 292 10.60 14.93 2.72
C ALA A 292 11.73 14.94 3.75
N ASP A 293 12.98 15.13 3.30
CA ASP A 293 14.13 15.25 4.20
C ASP A 293 13.98 16.44 5.16
N ARG A 294 13.45 17.54 4.64
CA ARG A 294 13.28 18.76 5.43
C ARG A 294 12.09 18.73 6.38
N TYR A 295 10.97 18.13 5.98
CA TYR A 295 9.67 18.32 6.65
C TYR A 295 9.01 17.02 7.13
N SER A 296 9.49 15.83 6.72
CA SER A 296 8.84 14.55 7.02
C SER A 296 9.84 13.44 7.38
N PHE A 297 10.92 13.77 8.07
CA PHE A 297 11.97 12.83 8.50
C PHE A 297 12.51 11.93 7.37
N GLY A 298 12.55 12.43 6.14
CA GLY A 298 13.00 11.69 4.96
C GLY A 298 12.02 10.62 4.47
N GLN A 299 10.77 10.61 4.94
CA GLN A 299 9.79 9.59 4.55
C GLN A 299 8.83 10.08 3.47
N ILE A 300 8.73 9.29 2.39
CA ILE A 300 7.74 9.44 1.33
C ILE A 300 6.97 8.13 1.22
N ARG A 301 5.64 8.18 1.13
CA ARG A 301 4.79 7.00 0.93
C ARG A 301 3.96 7.15 -0.34
N ALA A 302 3.83 6.08 -1.12
CA ALA A 302 2.87 6.02 -2.21
C ALA A 302 1.48 5.65 -1.67
N THR A 303 0.43 6.28 -2.20
CA THR A 303 -0.95 5.99 -1.81
C THR A 303 -1.65 5.08 -2.81
N HIS A 304 -2.75 4.44 -2.41
CA HIS A 304 -3.61 3.67 -3.30
C HIS A 304 -4.30 4.53 -4.37
N HIS A 305 -4.32 5.85 -4.17
CA HIS A 305 -4.93 6.81 -5.10
C HIS A 305 -3.90 7.44 -6.06
N GLN A 306 -2.71 6.84 -6.20
CA GLN A 306 -1.66 7.36 -7.10
C GLN A 306 -1.21 8.79 -6.75
N ASN A 307 -1.13 9.08 -5.46
CA ASN A 307 -0.55 10.30 -4.90
C ASN A 307 0.61 9.92 -3.99
N LEU A 308 1.37 10.91 -3.52
CA LEU A 308 2.38 10.71 -2.48
C LEU A 308 1.88 11.25 -1.15
N LEU A 309 2.51 10.81 -0.07
CA LEU A 309 2.22 11.23 1.29
C LEU A 309 3.52 11.55 2.02
N LEU A 310 3.60 12.73 2.60
CA LEU A 310 4.56 13.12 3.63
C LEU A 310 3.85 12.95 4.98
N ALA A 311 4.23 11.95 5.75
CA ALA A 311 3.39 11.43 6.83
C ALA A 311 3.56 12.15 8.18
N ASP A 312 4.64 12.91 8.37
CA ASP A 312 5.05 13.39 9.70
C ASP A 312 5.42 14.88 9.67
N VAL A 313 4.58 15.71 9.02
CA VAL A 313 4.86 17.14 8.84
C VAL A 313 4.42 17.92 10.07
N CYS A 314 5.33 18.74 10.65
CA CYS A 314 4.99 19.65 11.73
C CYS A 314 3.97 20.70 11.24
N GLN A 315 2.96 21.01 12.07
CA GLN A 315 1.92 21.97 11.72
C GLN A 315 2.49 23.37 11.43
N ALA A 316 3.55 23.77 12.10
CA ALA A 316 4.23 25.05 11.88
C ALA A 316 4.84 25.17 10.48
N ASP A 317 5.21 24.05 9.87
CA ASP A 317 5.87 24.01 8.55
C ASP A 317 4.90 23.94 7.36
N LEU A 318 3.60 23.75 7.60
CA LEU A 318 2.61 23.50 6.55
C LEU A 318 2.53 24.61 5.50
N TYR A 319 2.63 25.87 5.93
CA TYR A 319 2.57 27.01 5.01
C TYR A 319 3.80 27.06 4.09
N SER A 320 4.98 26.84 4.63
CA SER A 320 6.24 26.80 3.88
C SER A 320 6.28 25.61 2.92
N LEU A 321 5.84 24.45 3.36
CA LEU A 321 5.74 23.25 2.54
C LEU A 321 4.74 23.44 1.37
N TRP A 322 3.57 24.03 1.66
CA TRP A 322 2.57 24.33 0.63
C TRP A 322 3.13 25.25 -0.47
N HIS A 323 3.85 26.31 -0.10
CA HIS A 323 4.49 27.19 -1.07
C HIS A 323 5.51 26.43 -1.94
N ALA A 324 6.34 25.61 -1.33
CA ALA A 324 7.33 24.80 -2.06
C ALA A 324 6.64 23.80 -3.01
N LEU A 325 5.59 23.12 -2.59
CA LEU A 325 4.82 22.21 -3.46
C LEU A 325 4.15 22.97 -4.61
N ARG A 326 3.64 24.18 -4.38
CA ARG A 326 3.06 25.01 -5.45
C ARG A 326 4.04 25.33 -6.56
N THR A 327 5.29 25.65 -6.23
CA THR A 327 6.31 25.94 -7.24
C THR A 327 6.61 24.75 -8.14
N GLN A 328 6.31 23.54 -7.69
CA GLN A 328 6.47 22.29 -8.43
C GLN A 328 5.20 21.79 -9.13
N GLY A 329 4.07 22.53 -9.03
CA GLY A 329 2.78 22.06 -9.55
C GLY A 329 2.16 20.88 -8.74
N LEU A 330 2.58 20.67 -7.48
CA LEU A 330 2.21 19.51 -6.67
C LEU A 330 1.24 19.84 -5.53
N ALA A 331 0.68 21.05 -5.49
CA ALA A 331 -0.21 21.51 -4.44
C ALA A 331 -1.69 21.64 -4.88
N SER A 332 -2.11 20.94 -5.92
CA SER A 332 -3.51 20.96 -6.36
C SER A 332 -4.44 20.45 -5.27
N PRO A 333 -5.50 21.21 -4.86
CA PRO A 333 -6.38 20.85 -3.75
C PRO A 333 -7.47 19.87 -4.20
N VAL A 334 -7.10 18.68 -4.65
CA VAL A 334 -7.99 17.74 -5.32
C VAL A 334 -8.25 16.45 -4.55
N ILE A 335 -7.52 16.19 -3.47
CA ILE A 335 -7.63 14.94 -2.71
C ILE A 335 -9.07 14.73 -2.22
N GLY A 336 -9.63 13.55 -2.51
CA GLY A 336 -11.00 13.18 -2.16
C GLY A 336 -12.09 13.85 -3.01
N THR A 337 -11.73 14.56 -4.07
CA THR A 337 -12.69 15.13 -5.04
C THR A 337 -12.80 14.27 -6.30
N LEU A 338 -13.69 14.65 -7.23
CA LEU A 338 -13.78 13.98 -8.55
C LEU A 338 -12.46 14.09 -9.35
N ALA A 339 -11.64 15.11 -9.11
CA ALA A 339 -10.37 15.26 -9.78
C ALA A 339 -9.27 14.33 -9.22
N ASP A 340 -9.51 13.66 -8.09
CA ASP A 340 -8.62 12.63 -7.53
C ASP A 340 -8.86 11.23 -8.14
N MET A 341 -9.39 11.16 -9.34
CA MET A 341 -9.61 9.88 -10.03
C MET A 341 -8.29 9.14 -10.25
N ILE A 342 -8.34 7.82 -10.02
CA ILE A 342 -7.25 6.92 -10.38
C ILE A 342 -7.39 6.47 -11.84
N CYS A 343 -6.26 6.24 -12.48
CA CYS A 343 -6.22 5.86 -13.87
C CYS A 343 -5.22 4.73 -14.10
N CYS A 344 -5.56 3.83 -15.01
CA CYS A 344 -4.63 2.84 -15.55
C CYS A 344 -3.80 3.51 -16.65
N PRO A 345 -2.52 3.15 -16.86
CA PRO A 345 -1.67 3.76 -17.89
C PRO A 345 -2.23 3.70 -19.32
N GLY A 346 -3.18 2.78 -19.61
CA GLY A 346 -3.89 2.75 -20.87
C GLY A 346 -3.17 2.01 -22.00
N LEU A 347 -3.58 2.33 -23.25
CA LEU A 347 -3.14 1.61 -24.45
C LEU A 347 -1.64 1.72 -24.72
N ASP A 348 -1.00 2.80 -24.31
CA ASP A 348 0.44 3.02 -24.52
C ASP A 348 1.30 1.96 -23.84
N PHE A 349 0.79 1.32 -22.77
CA PHE A 349 1.54 0.40 -21.91
C PHE A 349 0.85 -0.93 -21.65
N CYS A 350 -0.42 -1.09 -22.06
CA CYS A 350 -1.21 -2.24 -21.68
C CYS A 350 -2.00 -2.81 -22.85
N SER A 351 -1.60 -3.99 -23.34
CA SER A 351 -2.32 -4.70 -24.40
C SER A 351 -3.74 -5.16 -24.01
N LEU A 352 -4.13 -5.01 -22.75
CA LEU A 352 -5.45 -5.35 -22.21
C LEU A 352 -6.35 -4.10 -22.06
N ALA A 353 -5.84 -2.91 -22.33
CA ALA A 353 -6.63 -1.69 -22.34
C ALA A 353 -7.63 -1.69 -23.51
N ASN A 354 -8.80 -1.07 -23.30
CA ASN A 354 -9.85 -0.91 -24.31
C ASN A 354 -10.02 0.55 -24.69
#